data_a8a0586865eb1dfb9626934ee449b5b8
#
_entry.id   a8a0586865eb1dfb9626934ee449b5b8
#
_cell.length_a   1.000
_cell.length_b   1.000
_cell.length_c   1.000
_cell.angle_alpha   90.00
_cell.angle_beta   90.00
_cell.angle_gamma   90.00
#
_symmetry.space_group_name_H-M   'P 1'
#
loop_
_entity.id
_entity.type
_entity.pdbx_description
1 polymer ?
#
loop_
_entity_poly.entity_id
_entity_poly.type
_entity_poly.pdbx_seq_one_letter_code
_entity_poly.pdbx_strand_id
1 'polypeptide(L)'
;MKPAVCLSLLAFLLTAAPAAAQKEALTESIRSRSDAAWAMARNIWEWAEPGYQEKRSAALLADALEKAGFRVERGVASIPTAFTATAGSGKPVIGILGEYDALPELSQEAVPFRQPRPAGGCGHGCGHHLFGVASATACLALADQLRAGALRGTVRFYGCPAEEGGSAKAFLVRAGLFDDCDAVLHWHPSSSNTAGDQSCLARMAVKFRFHGTSAHAAGAPEKGRSALAAVELTNHAAQLLREHTPDFTRIHHVVTAGGGAPNVVPDFAEVFYYVRHPKAEVVSTLYPRLVKCAQAGALATETRLEAVYLGGTLELLPNDTLARAAQANLTRLNDLRYDDEERRFAARLQETLPEKPPLENVGRVADVSGRVGMGSTDVGDVSWVVPTAGFTTACWVPGTPAHSWQAVACGGTSIGRKGMDLAARTLAATAWDLFQDPKLLATAKAEHRRRLEGRPYKPLLEKGQAPPLDYRDPPKRR
;
A
#
# COMPACT_ATOMS: atom_id res chain seq x y z
N MET A 1 -27.58 75.30 -5.27
CA MET A 1 -27.95 73.98 -5.82
C MET A 1 -26.68 73.15 -6.08
N LYS A 2 -26.42 72.15 -5.31
CA LYS A 2 -25.30 71.16 -5.53
C LYS A 2 -25.89 69.88 -6.08
N PRO A 3 -25.31 69.23 -7.11
CA PRO A 3 -25.83 68.01 -7.62
C PRO A 3 -25.39 66.85 -6.71
N ALA A 4 -26.34 65.94 -6.37
CA ALA A 4 -26.10 64.70 -5.69
C ALA A 4 -25.55 63.66 -6.69
N VAL A 5 -24.36 63.14 -6.38
CA VAL A 5 -23.77 62.02 -7.13
C VAL A 5 -24.31 60.73 -6.52
N CYS A 6 -25.14 60.03 -7.30
CA CYS A 6 -25.63 58.72 -6.97
C CYS A 6 -24.54 57.68 -7.31
N LEU A 7 -23.85 57.10 -6.34
CA LEU A 7 -22.95 55.96 -6.54
C LEU A 7 -23.79 54.69 -6.58
N SER A 8 -24.00 54.11 -7.76
CA SER A 8 -24.58 52.79 -7.93
C SER A 8 -23.54 51.72 -7.58
N LEU A 9 -23.66 51.02 -6.44
CA LEU A 9 -22.93 49.83 -6.12
C LEU A 9 -23.45 48.71 -7.02
N LEU A 10 -22.71 48.33 -8.06
CA LEU A 10 -22.89 47.08 -8.76
C LEU A 10 -22.37 45.94 -7.88
N ALA A 11 -23.28 45.26 -7.17
CA ALA A 11 -22.96 43.97 -6.50
C ALA A 11 -22.81 42.93 -7.58
N PHE A 12 -21.57 42.49 -7.84
CA PHE A 12 -21.29 41.25 -8.63
C PHE A 12 -21.77 40.07 -7.81
N LEU A 13 -22.98 39.57 -8.09
CA LEU A 13 -23.40 38.24 -7.68
C LEU A 13 -22.58 37.22 -8.46
N LEU A 14 -21.47 36.75 -7.87
CA LEU A 14 -20.81 35.52 -8.30
C LEU A 14 -21.78 34.36 -8.03
N THR A 15 -22.55 33.99 -9.03
CA THR A 15 -23.32 32.75 -8.98
C THR A 15 -22.36 31.57 -8.94
N ALA A 16 -22.25 30.91 -7.80
CA ALA A 16 -21.49 29.65 -7.70
C ALA A 16 -22.02 28.67 -8.73
N ALA A 17 -21.12 28.11 -9.55
CA ALA A 17 -21.48 27.05 -10.49
C ALA A 17 -22.13 25.87 -9.73
N PRO A 18 -23.10 25.16 -10.35
CA PRO A 18 -23.69 23.98 -9.72
C PRO A 18 -22.62 22.99 -9.28
N ALA A 19 -22.80 22.33 -8.14
CA ALA A 19 -21.81 21.39 -7.56
C ALA A 19 -21.34 20.30 -8.56
N ALA A 20 -22.23 19.88 -9.46
CA ALA A 20 -21.90 18.94 -10.54
C ALA A 20 -20.87 19.54 -11.54
N ALA A 21 -21.03 20.80 -11.93
CA ALA A 21 -20.08 21.48 -12.84
C ALA A 21 -18.71 21.71 -12.18
N GLN A 22 -18.67 21.99 -10.88
CA GLN A 22 -17.41 22.13 -10.14
C GLN A 22 -16.68 20.80 -10.01
N LYS A 23 -17.40 19.69 -9.81
CA LYS A 23 -16.84 18.34 -9.76
C LYS A 23 -16.33 17.88 -11.14
N GLU A 24 -16.98 18.30 -12.23
CA GLU A 24 -16.48 18.08 -13.59
C GLU A 24 -15.19 18.85 -13.84
N ALA A 25 -15.13 20.13 -13.45
CA ALA A 25 -13.92 20.94 -13.55
C ALA A 25 -12.75 20.35 -12.76
N LEU A 26 -13.00 19.71 -11.59
CA LEU A 26 -12.01 18.99 -10.81
C LEU A 26 -11.45 17.79 -11.59
N THR A 27 -12.32 16.99 -12.24
CA THR A 27 -11.88 15.83 -13.01
C THR A 27 -11.11 16.25 -14.27
N GLU A 28 -11.48 17.35 -14.91
CA GLU A 28 -10.76 17.91 -16.05
C GLU A 28 -9.38 18.45 -15.66
N SER A 29 -9.28 19.06 -14.48
CA SER A 29 -7.99 19.46 -13.89
C SER A 29 -7.03 18.28 -13.71
N ILE A 30 -7.54 17.08 -13.42
CA ILE A 30 -6.73 15.86 -13.33
C ILE A 30 -6.31 15.39 -14.72
N ARG A 31 -7.23 15.37 -15.69
CA ARG A 31 -6.91 15.00 -17.08
C ARG A 31 -5.82 15.88 -17.69
N SER A 32 -5.86 17.18 -17.45
CA SER A 32 -4.81 18.11 -17.91
C SER A 32 -3.41 17.86 -17.31
N ARG A 33 -3.34 17.12 -16.20
CA ARG A 33 -2.09 16.73 -15.53
C ARG A 33 -1.62 15.31 -15.92
N SER A 34 -2.41 14.55 -16.70
CA SER A 34 -2.15 13.13 -16.98
C SER A 34 -0.77 12.87 -17.56
N ASP A 35 -0.25 13.71 -18.47
CA ASP A 35 1.07 13.52 -19.06
C ASP A 35 2.19 13.72 -18.03
N ALA A 36 2.10 14.75 -17.20
CA ALA A 36 3.07 15.00 -16.13
C ALA A 36 3.03 13.91 -15.04
N ALA A 37 1.83 13.47 -14.66
CA ALA A 37 1.62 12.37 -13.74
C ALA A 37 2.21 11.07 -14.28
N TRP A 38 1.95 10.76 -15.55
CA TRP A 38 2.52 9.58 -16.19
C TRP A 38 4.05 9.61 -16.24
N ALA A 39 4.65 10.76 -16.53
CA ALA A 39 6.11 10.91 -16.50
C ALA A 39 6.69 10.63 -15.09
N MET A 40 6.03 11.10 -14.02
CA MET A 40 6.43 10.77 -12.64
C MET A 40 6.29 9.27 -12.36
N ALA A 41 5.16 8.66 -12.74
CA ALA A 41 4.92 7.24 -12.54
C ALA A 41 5.94 6.37 -13.29
N ARG A 42 6.30 6.75 -14.52
CA ARG A 42 7.36 6.09 -15.30
C ARG A 42 8.71 6.16 -14.62
N ASN A 43 9.09 7.31 -14.08
CA ASN A 43 10.35 7.45 -13.34
C ASN A 43 10.41 6.53 -12.13
N ILE A 44 9.35 6.49 -11.31
CA ILE A 44 9.26 5.60 -10.13
C ILE A 44 9.29 4.13 -10.58
N TRP A 45 8.55 3.78 -11.65
CA TRP A 45 8.56 2.44 -12.23
C TRP A 45 9.95 1.99 -12.69
N GLU A 46 10.73 2.91 -13.27
CA GLU A 46 12.08 2.65 -13.71
C GLU A 46 13.07 2.49 -12.56
N TRP A 47 12.93 3.29 -11.52
CA TRP A 47 13.81 3.20 -10.35
C TRP A 47 13.54 1.96 -9.52
N ALA A 48 12.28 1.55 -9.39
CA ALA A 48 11.84 0.36 -8.68
C ALA A 48 12.56 0.18 -7.33
N GLU A 49 12.57 1.22 -6.50
CA GLU A 49 13.25 1.24 -5.20
C GLU A 49 12.48 0.40 -4.18
N PRO A 50 13.14 -0.54 -3.47
CA PRO A 50 12.47 -1.38 -2.48
C PRO A 50 12.20 -0.62 -1.18
N GLY A 51 11.33 -1.20 -0.35
CA GLY A 51 10.86 -0.58 0.89
C GLY A 51 11.95 -0.06 1.81
N TYR A 52 11.75 1.16 2.32
CA TYR A 52 12.66 2.04 3.07
C TYR A 52 13.90 2.54 2.29
N GLN A 53 14.02 2.19 1.00
CA GLN A 53 15.10 2.66 0.13
C GLN A 53 14.57 3.57 -0.99
N GLU A 54 13.32 3.98 -0.97
CA GLU A 54 12.57 4.74 -1.98
C GLU A 54 12.96 6.23 -1.99
N LYS A 55 14.26 6.54 -1.97
CA LYS A 55 14.75 7.91 -1.80
C LYS A 55 14.37 8.84 -2.94
N ARG A 56 14.51 8.36 -4.19
CA ARG A 56 14.18 9.14 -5.39
C ARG A 56 12.67 9.25 -5.57
N SER A 57 11.95 8.17 -5.33
CA SER A 57 10.50 8.11 -5.46
C SER A 57 9.82 9.02 -4.44
N ALA A 58 10.22 8.97 -3.18
CA ALA A 58 9.73 9.86 -2.13
C ALA A 58 10.05 11.33 -2.42
N ALA A 59 11.30 11.64 -2.83
CA ALA A 59 11.71 13.00 -3.18
C ALA A 59 10.90 13.54 -4.35
N LEU A 60 10.73 12.77 -5.44
CA LEU A 60 9.95 13.19 -6.61
C LEU A 60 8.53 13.60 -6.26
N LEU A 61 7.83 12.81 -5.45
CA LEU A 61 6.46 13.09 -5.02
C LEU A 61 6.41 14.28 -4.06
N ALA A 62 7.31 14.33 -3.07
CA ALA A 62 7.39 15.40 -2.10
C ALA A 62 7.69 16.75 -2.77
N ASP A 63 8.67 16.79 -3.67
CA ASP A 63 9.08 18.00 -4.40
C ASP A 63 7.96 18.49 -5.33
N ALA A 64 7.23 17.59 -6.00
CA ALA A 64 6.10 17.96 -6.85
C ALA A 64 4.97 18.62 -6.03
N LEU A 65 4.66 18.10 -4.85
CA LEU A 65 3.66 18.67 -3.95
C LEU A 65 4.14 20.00 -3.35
N GLU A 66 5.41 20.08 -2.92
CA GLU A 66 5.99 21.31 -2.36
C GLU A 66 6.02 22.43 -3.40
N LYS A 67 6.43 22.14 -4.64
CA LYS A 67 6.38 23.09 -5.77
C LYS A 67 4.96 23.59 -6.05
N ALA A 68 3.95 22.78 -5.78
CA ALA A 68 2.54 23.17 -5.90
C ALA A 68 2.00 23.90 -4.67
N GLY A 69 2.83 24.24 -3.69
CA GLY A 69 2.49 25.05 -2.53
C GLY A 69 1.96 24.27 -1.32
N PHE A 70 2.18 22.95 -1.26
CA PHE A 70 1.94 22.18 -0.05
C PHE A 70 3.05 22.44 0.98
N ARG A 71 2.70 22.44 2.26
CA ARG A 71 3.68 22.35 3.35
C ARG A 71 4.09 20.89 3.48
N VAL A 72 5.35 20.58 3.19
CA VAL A 72 5.90 19.23 3.21
C VAL A 72 6.77 19.01 4.45
N GLU A 73 6.51 17.93 5.18
CA GLU A 73 7.30 17.47 6.32
C GLU A 73 7.91 16.11 5.96
N ARG A 74 9.23 16.06 5.80
CA ARG A 74 9.99 14.86 5.38
C ARG A 74 10.56 14.13 6.58
N GLY A 75 10.77 12.82 6.46
CA GLY A 75 11.39 11.99 7.52
C GLY A 75 10.49 11.76 8.72
N VAL A 76 9.17 11.84 8.54
CA VAL A 76 8.19 11.66 9.61
C VAL A 76 8.28 10.26 10.22
N ALA A 77 7.90 10.11 11.49
CA ALA A 77 7.97 8.86 12.24
C ALA A 77 9.36 8.17 12.23
N SER A 78 10.45 8.97 12.08
CA SER A 78 11.83 8.46 11.96
C SER A 78 12.07 7.56 10.73
N ILE A 79 11.27 7.72 9.69
CA ILE A 79 11.41 7.01 8.42
C ILE A 79 11.86 8.00 7.34
N PRO A 80 13.11 7.93 6.85
CA PRO A 80 13.67 8.93 5.93
C PRO A 80 12.89 9.13 4.63
N THR A 81 12.23 8.08 4.14
CA THR A 81 11.44 8.09 2.91
C THR A 81 9.94 8.35 3.14
N ALA A 82 9.48 8.49 4.39
CA ALA A 82 8.12 8.89 4.71
C ALA A 82 7.99 10.42 4.78
N PHE A 83 6.85 10.95 4.34
CA PHE A 83 6.58 12.37 4.41
C PHE A 83 5.07 12.66 4.48
N THR A 84 4.71 13.86 4.95
CA THR A 84 3.36 14.41 4.79
C THR A 84 3.41 15.68 3.96
N ALA A 85 2.35 15.94 3.19
CA ALA A 85 2.18 17.19 2.46
C ALA A 85 0.77 17.73 2.66
N THR A 86 0.65 18.96 3.17
CA THR A 86 -0.61 19.54 3.61
C THR A 86 -0.92 20.81 2.83
N ALA A 87 -2.16 20.93 2.31
CA ALA A 87 -2.70 22.14 1.69
C ALA A 87 -4.06 22.50 2.30
N GLY A 88 -4.37 23.81 2.36
CA GLY A 88 -5.56 24.33 3.04
C GLY A 88 -5.36 24.46 4.54
N SER A 89 -6.44 24.74 5.27
CA SER A 89 -6.43 24.88 6.73
C SER A 89 -7.82 24.63 7.32
N GLY A 90 -7.85 24.22 8.59
CA GLY A 90 -9.09 23.92 9.31
C GLY A 90 -9.73 22.59 8.92
N LYS A 91 -10.97 22.41 9.33
CA LYS A 91 -11.76 21.20 9.15
C LYS A 91 -12.68 21.29 7.93
N PRO A 92 -13.00 20.11 7.30
CA PRO A 92 -12.50 18.79 7.61
C PRO A 92 -11.05 18.59 7.16
N VAL A 93 -10.33 17.65 7.77
CA VAL A 93 -9.02 17.16 7.32
C VAL A 93 -9.20 15.83 6.61
N ILE A 94 -8.98 15.81 5.31
CA ILE A 94 -9.09 14.60 4.49
C ILE A 94 -7.70 14.12 4.11
N GLY A 95 -7.33 12.92 4.60
CA GLY A 95 -6.08 12.26 4.26
C GLY A 95 -6.19 11.44 2.98
N ILE A 96 -5.13 11.43 2.18
CA ILE A 96 -4.98 10.56 1.01
C ILE A 96 -3.63 9.85 1.12
N LEU A 97 -3.66 8.51 1.11
CA LEU A 97 -2.45 7.69 1.19
C LEU A 97 -1.80 7.57 -0.20
N GLY A 98 -0.48 7.46 -0.24
CA GLY A 98 0.28 7.17 -1.44
C GLY A 98 1.46 6.26 -1.13
N GLU A 99 1.57 5.12 -1.83
CA GLU A 99 2.64 4.14 -1.73
C GLU A 99 3.55 4.23 -2.95
N TYR A 100 4.82 3.80 -2.84
CA TYR A 100 5.79 3.90 -3.94
C TYR A 100 6.96 2.91 -3.83
N ASP A 101 6.87 1.88 -2.98
CA ASP A 101 7.87 0.83 -2.86
C ASP A 101 7.69 -0.28 -3.90
N ALA A 102 8.80 -0.93 -4.29
CA ALA A 102 8.86 -2.01 -5.24
C ALA A 102 9.21 -3.35 -4.57
N LEU A 103 8.89 -4.44 -5.25
CA LEU A 103 9.18 -5.80 -4.83
C LEU A 103 10.51 -6.31 -5.41
N PRO A 104 11.32 -7.05 -4.62
CA PRO A 104 12.56 -7.65 -5.12
C PRO A 104 12.27 -8.75 -6.16
N GLU A 105 13.26 -9.05 -7.00
CA GLU A 105 13.29 -10.14 -7.98
C GLU A 105 12.19 -10.09 -9.06
N LEU A 106 11.52 -8.95 -9.22
CA LEU A 106 10.44 -8.76 -10.20
C LEU A 106 10.81 -7.82 -11.37
N SER A 107 12.11 -7.62 -11.62
CA SER A 107 12.56 -6.81 -12.75
C SER A 107 11.94 -7.30 -14.08
N GLN A 108 11.35 -6.38 -14.85
CA GLN A 108 10.61 -6.69 -16.09
C GLN A 108 10.51 -5.44 -16.99
N GLU A 109 10.60 -5.64 -18.29
CA GLU A 109 10.29 -4.62 -19.29
C GLU A 109 8.77 -4.50 -19.53
N ALA A 110 8.32 -3.37 -20.10
CA ALA A 110 6.92 -3.11 -20.41
C ALA A 110 6.48 -3.82 -21.71
N VAL A 111 6.65 -5.15 -21.76
CA VAL A 111 6.34 -6.01 -22.91
C VAL A 111 5.47 -7.20 -22.48
N PRO A 112 4.61 -7.77 -23.36
CA PRO A 112 3.64 -8.79 -22.98
C PRO A 112 4.24 -10.20 -22.88
N PHE A 113 5.52 -10.32 -22.61
CA PHE A 113 6.24 -11.57 -22.41
C PHE A 113 7.35 -11.39 -21.37
N ARG A 114 7.83 -12.48 -20.79
CA ARG A 114 8.88 -12.41 -19.77
C ARG A 114 10.18 -11.88 -20.37
N GLN A 115 10.59 -10.70 -19.93
CA GLN A 115 11.84 -10.04 -20.31
C GLN A 115 12.37 -9.23 -19.13
N PRO A 116 13.17 -9.86 -18.23
CA PRO A 116 13.82 -9.15 -17.15
C PRO A 116 14.76 -8.06 -17.68
N ARG A 117 14.84 -6.95 -16.97
CA ARG A 117 15.84 -5.91 -17.31
C ARG A 117 17.25 -6.42 -17.06
N PRO A 118 18.23 -6.00 -17.87
CA PRO A 118 19.62 -6.51 -17.78
C PRO A 118 20.24 -6.34 -16.38
N ALA A 119 19.94 -5.25 -15.68
CA ALA A 119 20.44 -5.01 -14.33
C ALA A 119 19.79 -5.90 -13.25
N GLY A 120 18.76 -6.69 -13.59
CA GLY A 120 17.97 -7.41 -12.60
C GLY A 120 17.26 -6.47 -11.63
N GLY A 121 17.02 -6.94 -10.40
CA GLY A 121 16.54 -6.11 -9.30
C GLY A 121 15.03 -6.12 -9.09
N CYS A 122 14.51 -5.03 -8.52
CA CYS A 122 13.12 -4.91 -8.12
C CYS A 122 12.20 -4.54 -9.30
N GLY A 123 10.88 -4.72 -9.08
CA GLY A 123 9.85 -4.29 -10.01
C GLY A 123 8.54 -3.96 -9.28
N HIS A 124 7.75 -3.06 -9.84
CA HIS A 124 6.46 -2.65 -9.27
C HIS A 124 5.35 -3.67 -9.54
N GLY A 125 5.51 -4.88 -8.98
CA GLY A 125 4.52 -5.97 -9.11
C GLY A 125 3.21 -5.76 -8.36
N CYS A 126 3.16 -4.75 -7.48
CA CYS A 126 1.95 -4.28 -6.79
C CYS A 126 1.44 -2.93 -7.34
N GLY A 127 2.19 -2.30 -8.27
CA GLY A 127 1.78 -1.07 -8.95
C GLY A 127 1.89 0.20 -8.10
N HIS A 128 2.66 0.21 -7.01
CA HIS A 128 2.76 1.35 -6.08
C HIS A 128 3.27 2.64 -6.75
N HIS A 129 4.05 2.56 -7.85
CA HIS A 129 4.39 3.72 -8.67
C HIS A 129 3.16 4.48 -9.20
N LEU A 130 2.10 3.75 -9.58
CA LEU A 130 0.81 4.33 -9.98
C LEU A 130 0.05 4.85 -8.77
N PHE A 131 0.11 4.09 -7.65
CA PHE A 131 -0.60 4.43 -6.41
C PHE A 131 -0.18 5.81 -5.90
N GLY A 132 1.11 6.02 -5.67
CA GLY A 132 1.63 7.28 -5.14
C GLY A 132 1.30 8.46 -6.05
N VAL A 133 1.47 8.28 -7.35
CA VAL A 133 1.27 9.36 -8.33
C VAL A 133 -0.21 9.75 -8.50
N ALA A 134 -1.13 8.78 -8.59
CA ALA A 134 -2.56 9.09 -8.66
C ALA A 134 -3.04 9.83 -7.42
N SER A 135 -2.60 9.39 -6.24
CA SER A 135 -2.91 10.03 -4.96
C SER A 135 -2.38 11.46 -4.87
N ALA A 136 -1.12 11.68 -5.30
CA ALA A 136 -0.54 13.02 -5.36
C ALA A 136 -1.29 13.92 -6.37
N THR A 137 -1.66 13.39 -7.55
CA THR A 137 -2.39 14.12 -8.58
C THR A 137 -3.79 14.52 -8.09
N ALA A 138 -4.48 13.64 -7.35
CA ALA A 138 -5.75 13.97 -6.71
C ALA A 138 -5.59 15.10 -5.68
N CYS A 139 -4.54 15.05 -4.84
CA CYS A 139 -4.24 16.12 -3.88
C CYS A 139 -3.95 17.45 -4.56
N LEU A 140 -3.18 17.44 -5.67
CA LEU A 140 -2.90 18.67 -6.45
C LEU A 140 -4.18 19.32 -6.96
N ALA A 141 -5.10 18.56 -7.54
CA ALA A 141 -6.37 19.08 -8.04
C ALA A 141 -7.27 19.61 -6.90
N LEU A 142 -7.31 18.93 -5.76
CA LEU A 142 -8.06 19.39 -4.57
C LEU A 142 -7.46 20.69 -4.00
N ALA A 143 -6.14 20.82 -3.97
CA ALA A 143 -5.47 22.02 -3.50
C ALA A 143 -5.79 23.23 -4.38
N ASP A 144 -5.96 23.07 -5.69
CA ASP A 144 -6.42 24.14 -6.57
C ASP A 144 -7.81 24.63 -6.17
N GLN A 145 -8.72 23.72 -5.83
CA GLN A 145 -10.08 24.06 -5.41
C GLN A 145 -10.11 24.75 -4.01
N LEU A 146 -9.20 24.33 -3.11
CA LEU A 146 -9.01 25.00 -1.83
C LEU A 146 -8.50 26.45 -2.02
N ARG A 147 -7.52 26.65 -2.90
CA ARG A 147 -6.98 27.98 -3.25
C ARG A 147 -8.01 28.88 -3.94
N ALA A 148 -8.84 28.30 -4.79
CA ALA A 148 -9.94 29.00 -5.46
C ALA A 148 -11.12 29.32 -4.53
N GLY A 149 -11.11 28.82 -3.29
CA GLY A 149 -12.21 29.03 -2.32
C GLY A 149 -13.47 28.18 -2.62
N ALA A 150 -13.39 27.25 -3.57
CA ALA A 150 -14.48 26.33 -3.88
C ALA A 150 -14.62 25.22 -2.83
N LEU A 151 -13.53 24.87 -2.15
CA LEU A 151 -13.49 23.98 -0.99
C LEU A 151 -12.98 24.72 0.25
N ARG A 152 -13.37 24.24 1.42
CA ARG A 152 -12.85 24.68 2.73
C ARG A 152 -12.42 23.46 3.54
N GLY A 153 -11.27 23.56 4.21
CA GLY A 153 -10.69 22.48 5.00
C GLY A 153 -9.26 22.20 4.59
N THR A 154 -8.80 20.99 4.86
CA THR A 154 -7.42 20.55 4.67
C THR A 154 -7.37 19.26 3.88
N VAL A 155 -6.58 19.20 2.81
CA VAL A 155 -6.15 17.96 2.19
C VAL A 155 -4.73 17.64 2.62
N ARG A 156 -4.48 16.38 3.02
CA ARG A 156 -3.14 15.92 3.41
C ARG A 156 -2.77 14.64 2.67
N PHE A 157 -1.69 14.72 1.92
CA PHE A 157 -1.06 13.54 1.33
C PHE A 157 -0.14 12.88 2.36
N TYR A 158 -0.19 11.56 2.45
CA TYR A 158 0.72 10.77 3.26
C TYR A 158 1.59 9.92 2.34
N GLY A 159 2.87 10.24 2.24
CA GLY A 159 3.86 9.41 1.57
C GLY A 159 4.23 8.23 2.46
N CYS A 160 3.76 7.05 2.06
CA CYS A 160 3.81 5.81 2.82
C CYS A 160 4.78 4.82 2.16
N PRO A 161 6.06 4.76 2.59
CA PRO A 161 7.02 3.78 2.07
C PRO A 161 6.77 2.39 2.65
N ALA A 162 7.47 1.39 2.09
CA ALA A 162 7.66 0.06 2.64
C ALA A 162 6.37 -0.68 3.05
N GLU A 163 5.29 -0.57 2.27
CA GLU A 163 4.07 -1.36 2.48
C GLU A 163 4.39 -2.86 2.38
N GLU A 164 5.24 -3.25 1.43
CA GLU A 164 5.64 -4.62 1.09
C GLU A 164 6.53 -5.30 2.15
N GLY A 165 6.22 -5.10 3.42
CA GLY A 165 6.84 -5.81 4.54
C GLY A 165 7.40 -4.95 5.66
N GLY A 166 7.65 -3.66 5.40
CA GLY A 166 8.16 -2.72 6.43
C GLY A 166 7.07 -2.14 7.33
N SER A 167 5.79 -2.18 6.90
CA SER A 167 4.63 -1.73 7.67
C SER A 167 4.74 -0.27 8.15
N ALA A 168 5.20 0.64 7.26
CA ALA A 168 5.47 2.03 7.64
C ALA A 168 4.26 2.74 8.24
N LYS A 169 3.03 2.48 7.74
CA LYS A 169 1.81 3.14 8.23
C LYS A 169 1.53 2.85 9.71
N ALA A 170 1.88 1.66 10.22
CA ALA A 170 1.77 1.36 11.65
C ALA A 170 2.65 2.30 12.49
N PHE A 171 3.84 2.67 12.00
CA PHE A 171 4.72 3.65 12.65
C PHE A 171 4.20 5.08 12.51
N LEU A 172 3.61 5.44 11.35
CA LEU A 172 2.98 6.75 11.13
C LEU A 172 1.79 6.94 12.09
N VAL A 173 0.95 5.91 12.25
CA VAL A 173 -0.18 5.93 13.20
C VAL A 173 0.34 6.06 14.63
N ARG A 174 1.33 5.27 15.03
CA ARG A 174 1.94 5.37 16.37
C ARG A 174 2.54 6.74 16.65
N ALA A 175 3.01 7.44 15.63
CA ALA A 175 3.52 8.81 15.74
C ALA A 175 2.41 9.89 15.80
N GLY A 176 1.13 9.52 15.76
CA GLY A 176 -0.01 10.43 15.87
C GLY A 176 -0.32 11.23 14.59
N LEU A 177 0.24 10.85 13.44
CA LEU A 177 0.11 11.63 12.21
C LEU A 177 -1.32 11.66 11.64
N PHE A 178 -2.21 10.80 12.13
CA PHE A 178 -3.61 10.71 11.71
C PHE A 178 -4.61 11.23 12.74
N ASP A 179 -4.16 11.70 13.93
CA ASP A 179 -5.02 12.03 15.06
C ASP A 179 -6.00 13.19 14.76
N ASP A 180 -5.63 14.09 13.88
CA ASP A 180 -6.47 15.22 13.45
C ASP A 180 -7.26 14.94 12.16
N CYS A 181 -7.12 13.77 11.52
CA CYS A 181 -7.87 13.41 10.32
C CYS A 181 -9.33 13.13 10.61
N ASP A 182 -10.19 13.54 9.68
CA ASP A 182 -11.63 13.27 9.73
C ASP A 182 -12.03 12.05 8.91
N ALA A 183 -11.32 11.79 7.81
CA ALA A 183 -11.41 10.58 6.99
C ALA A 183 -10.11 10.41 6.20
N VAL A 184 -9.82 9.16 5.80
CA VAL A 184 -8.69 8.81 4.94
C VAL A 184 -9.18 8.00 3.74
N LEU A 185 -8.67 8.34 2.57
CA LEU A 185 -8.93 7.63 1.33
C LEU A 185 -7.65 6.99 0.80
N HIS A 186 -7.80 5.81 0.22
CA HIS A 186 -6.74 5.14 -0.54
C HIS A 186 -7.30 4.46 -1.77
N TRP A 187 -6.44 3.92 -2.60
CA TRP A 187 -6.81 3.08 -3.72
C TRP A 187 -5.71 2.05 -3.96
N HIS A 188 -5.94 1.07 -4.83
CA HIS A 188 -4.88 0.14 -5.18
C HIS A 188 -4.96 -0.27 -6.66
N PRO A 189 -3.84 -0.34 -7.39
CA PRO A 189 -3.79 -0.96 -8.72
C PRO A 189 -4.24 -2.42 -8.69
N SER A 190 -4.98 -2.84 -9.71
CA SER A 190 -5.50 -4.21 -9.81
C SER A 190 -5.70 -4.61 -11.27
N SER A 191 -6.15 -5.83 -11.52
CA SER A 191 -6.65 -6.30 -12.82
C SER A 191 -8.16 -6.04 -13.00
N SER A 192 -8.81 -5.39 -12.03
CA SER A 192 -10.25 -5.07 -12.07
C SER A 192 -10.56 -3.80 -11.28
N ASN A 193 -11.70 -3.17 -11.59
CA ASN A 193 -12.22 -2.08 -10.77
C ASN A 193 -13.16 -2.67 -9.72
N THR A 194 -12.87 -2.40 -8.44
CA THR A 194 -13.72 -2.85 -7.32
C THR A 194 -13.87 -1.77 -6.28
N ALA A 195 -15.01 -1.73 -5.61
CA ALA A 195 -15.24 -0.94 -4.41
C ALA A 195 -16.17 -1.69 -3.45
N GLY A 196 -16.12 -1.36 -2.17
CA GLY A 196 -16.93 -1.99 -1.13
C GLY A 196 -16.24 -1.94 0.22
N ASP A 197 -16.95 -2.31 1.28
CA ASP A 197 -16.46 -2.35 2.65
C ASP A 197 -15.67 -3.66 2.94
N GLN A 198 -14.66 -3.91 2.12
CA GLN A 198 -13.80 -5.09 2.23
C GLN A 198 -12.82 -4.97 3.40
N SER A 199 -12.62 -6.07 4.15
CA SER A 199 -11.52 -6.24 5.11
C SER A 199 -10.33 -6.96 4.47
N CYS A 200 -9.23 -7.14 5.23
CA CYS A 200 -8.05 -7.91 4.84
C CYS A 200 -7.48 -8.69 6.03
N LEU A 201 -6.39 -9.44 5.82
CA LEU A 201 -5.76 -10.19 6.91
C LEU A 201 -4.83 -9.30 7.73
N ALA A 202 -4.89 -9.42 9.05
CA ALA A 202 -3.79 -9.00 9.91
C ALA A 202 -2.55 -9.87 9.67
N ARG A 203 -1.36 -9.33 9.91
CA ARG A 203 -0.08 -10.01 9.65
C ARG A 203 0.96 -9.67 10.72
N MET A 204 1.77 -10.65 11.13
CA MET A 204 3.04 -10.45 11.81
C MET A 204 4.20 -11.01 10.97
N ALA A 205 5.38 -10.38 11.10
CA ALA A 205 6.59 -10.69 10.35
C ALA A 205 7.78 -10.88 11.29
N VAL A 206 8.53 -11.96 11.11
CA VAL A 206 9.73 -12.27 11.91
C VAL A 206 10.77 -12.99 11.09
N LYS A 207 12.04 -12.63 11.29
CA LYS A 207 13.18 -13.41 10.81
C LYS A 207 13.77 -14.20 11.98
N PHE A 208 13.91 -15.51 11.80
CA PHE A 208 14.65 -16.35 12.74
C PHE A 208 16.03 -16.59 12.16
N ARG A 209 17.04 -16.14 12.89
CA ARG A 209 18.45 -16.31 12.58
C ARG A 209 19.03 -17.34 13.55
N PHE A 210 19.72 -18.33 12.98
CA PHE A 210 20.40 -19.36 13.73
C PHE A 210 21.90 -19.21 13.56
N HIS A 211 22.63 -19.29 14.68
CA HIS A 211 24.09 -19.19 14.73
C HIS A 211 24.62 -20.52 15.25
N GLY A 212 25.36 -21.22 14.42
CA GLY A 212 25.94 -22.51 14.71
C GLY A 212 27.47 -22.49 14.68
N THR A 213 28.09 -23.63 14.29
CA THR A 213 29.53 -23.79 14.19
C THR A 213 29.88 -24.51 12.90
N SER A 214 30.76 -23.92 12.09
CA SER A 214 31.24 -24.54 10.86
C SER A 214 32.19 -25.71 11.15
N ALA A 215 32.13 -26.74 10.31
CA ALA A 215 33.05 -27.86 10.29
C ALA A 215 33.09 -28.47 8.88
N HIS A 216 34.09 -29.30 8.61
CA HIS A 216 34.10 -30.12 7.40
C HIS A 216 33.05 -31.23 7.53
N ALA A 217 31.99 -31.16 6.72
CA ALA A 217 30.81 -32.02 6.88
C ALA A 217 31.11 -33.55 6.79
N ALA A 218 32.16 -33.95 6.08
CA ALA A 218 32.58 -35.35 6.01
C ALA A 218 33.79 -35.68 6.89
N GLY A 219 34.72 -34.72 7.11
CA GLY A 219 35.98 -34.99 7.80
C GLY A 219 35.92 -34.79 9.32
N ALA A 220 35.00 -33.97 9.83
CA ALA A 220 34.84 -33.69 11.25
C ALA A 220 33.40 -33.22 11.57
N PRO A 221 32.35 -33.98 11.17
CA PRO A 221 30.96 -33.56 11.34
C PRO A 221 30.58 -33.34 12.81
N GLU A 222 31.19 -34.04 13.75
CA GLU A 222 30.97 -33.95 15.20
C GLU A 222 31.33 -32.61 15.80
N LYS A 223 32.19 -31.84 15.11
CA LYS A 223 32.61 -30.49 15.51
C LYS A 223 31.66 -29.40 15.02
N GLY A 224 30.75 -29.71 14.08
CA GLY A 224 29.79 -28.78 13.51
C GLY A 224 28.50 -28.67 14.30
N ARG A 225 27.84 -27.51 14.19
CA ARG A 225 26.46 -27.29 14.63
C ARG A 225 25.75 -26.55 13.51
N SER A 226 24.85 -27.26 12.82
CA SER A 226 24.25 -26.76 11.60
C SER A 226 23.11 -25.78 11.88
N ALA A 227 23.31 -24.51 11.54
CA ALA A 227 22.27 -23.49 11.56
C ALA A 227 21.13 -23.82 10.55
N LEU A 228 21.44 -24.43 9.40
CA LEU A 228 20.43 -24.86 8.44
C LEU A 228 19.55 -25.99 9.02
N ALA A 229 20.10 -26.95 9.74
CA ALA A 229 19.30 -27.98 10.40
C ALA A 229 18.31 -27.39 11.41
N ALA A 230 18.68 -26.30 12.11
CA ALA A 230 17.76 -25.57 12.98
C ALA A 230 16.60 -24.93 12.20
N VAL A 231 16.86 -24.37 11.01
CA VAL A 231 15.82 -23.85 10.12
C VAL A 231 14.89 -24.96 9.66
N GLU A 232 15.42 -26.11 9.24
CA GLU A 232 14.63 -27.26 8.78
C GLU A 232 13.71 -27.79 9.88
N LEU A 233 14.22 -27.98 11.10
CA LEU A 233 13.41 -28.39 12.24
C LEU A 233 12.33 -27.35 12.60
N THR A 234 12.67 -26.07 12.57
CA THR A 234 11.73 -24.98 12.78
C THR A 234 10.61 -25.02 11.76
N ASN A 235 10.94 -25.18 10.48
CA ASN A 235 9.98 -25.24 9.39
C ASN A 235 9.06 -26.48 9.54
N HIS A 236 9.61 -27.63 9.91
CA HIS A 236 8.81 -28.83 10.18
C HIS A 236 7.86 -28.63 11.36
N ALA A 237 8.35 -28.10 12.48
CA ALA A 237 7.52 -27.80 13.66
C ALA A 237 6.41 -26.80 13.34
N ALA A 238 6.69 -25.76 12.52
CA ALA A 238 5.70 -24.80 12.06
C ALA A 238 4.61 -25.44 11.19
N GLN A 239 4.93 -26.45 10.35
CA GLN A 239 3.94 -27.22 9.60
C GLN A 239 3.02 -28.02 10.51
N LEU A 240 3.55 -28.67 11.55
CA LEU A 240 2.75 -29.39 12.55
C LEU A 240 1.87 -28.42 13.36
N LEU A 241 2.39 -27.23 13.69
CA LEU A 241 1.61 -26.19 14.36
C LEU A 241 0.35 -25.81 13.57
N ARG A 242 0.38 -25.82 12.23
CA ARG A 242 -0.76 -25.43 11.37
C ARG A 242 -2.02 -26.25 11.60
N GLU A 243 -1.88 -27.53 11.95
CA GLU A 243 -3.02 -28.41 12.30
C GLU A 243 -3.79 -27.93 13.54
N HIS A 244 -3.18 -27.08 14.36
CA HIS A 244 -3.71 -26.61 15.64
C HIS A 244 -3.89 -25.09 15.67
N THR A 245 -4.24 -24.51 14.52
CA THR A 245 -4.55 -23.07 14.37
C THR A 245 -6.00 -22.87 13.93
N PRO A 246 -6.63 -21.74 14.27
CA PRO A 246 -7.96 -21.41 13.76
C PRO A 246 -8.01 -21.41 12.24
N ASP A 247 -9.21 -21.65 11.68
CA ASP A 247 -9.46 -21.54 10.25
C ASP A 247 -9.01 -20.19 9.71
N PHE A 248 -8.67 -20.14 8.41
CA PHE A 248 -8.15 -18.97 7.71
C PHE A 248 -6.73 -18.53 8.15
N THR A 249 -6.09 -19.20 9.10
CA THR A 249 -4.68 -18.95 9.43
C THR A 249 -3.78 -19.25 8.23
N ARG A 250 -2.77 -18.39 8.01
CA ARG A 250 -1.67 -18.64 7.06
C ARG A 250 -0.34 -18.48 7.79
N ILE A 251 0.50 -19.50 7.69
CA ILE A 251 1.90 -19.47 8.13
C ILE A 251 2.74 -19.84 6.93
N HIS A 252 3.55 -18.93 6.45
CA HIS A 252 4.40 -19.14 5.29
C HIS A 252 5.78 -18.52 5.50
N HIS A 253 6.77 -19.06 4.81
CA HIS A 253 8.15 -18.66 4.99
C HIS A 253 8.97 -18.78 3.71
N VAL A 254 10.12 -18.14 3.75
CA VAL A 254 11.22 -18.32 2.79
C VAL A 254 12.53 -18.42 3.54
N VAL A 255 13.42 -19.32 3.11
CA VAL A 255 14.79 -19.39 3.62
C VAL A 255 15.63 -18.35 2.87
N THR A 256 16.12 -17.35 3.59
CA THR A 256 16.87 -16.22 3.02
C THR A 256 18.39 -16.41 3.11
N ALA A 257 18.86 -17.33 3.96
CA ALA A 257 20.22 -17.81 4.00
C ALA A 257 20.26 -19.26 4.52
N GLY A 258 21.03 -20.15 3.87
CA GLY A 258 21.08 -21.56 4.22
C GLY A 258 22.47 -22.22 4.04
N GLY A 259 23.52 -21.43 3.85
CA GLY A 259 24.86 -21.94 3.57
C GLY A 259 25.28 -21.78 2.12
N GLY A 260 26.47 -22.23 1.76
CA GLY A 260 27.06 -22.00 0.43
C GLY A 260 27.62 -23.26 -0.26
N ALA A 261 28.01 -24.28 0.51
CA ALA A 261 28.57 -25.53 -0.05
C ALA A 261 28.22 -26.74 0.83
N PRO A 262 27.88 -27.92 0.24
CA PRO A 262 27.39 -29.07 1.00
C PRO A 262 28.45 -29.73 1.88
N ASN A 263 29.72 -29.49 1.63
CA ASN A 263 30.85 -30.02 2.43
C ASN A 263 31.24 -29.09 3.60
N VAL A 264 30.53 -27.98 3.82
CA VAL A 264 30.73 -27.05 4.93
C VAL A 264 29.44 -27.01 5.75
N VAL A 265 29.53 -27.38 7.04
CA VAL A 265 28.39 -27.22 7.97
C VAL A 265 28.08 -25.72 8.11
N PRO A 266 26.83 -25.29 7.79
CA PRO A 266 26.46 -23.87 7.86
C PRO A 266 26.45 -23.36 9.30
N ASP A 267 27.25 -22.33 9.58
CA ASP A 267 27.30 -21.64 10.88
C ASP A 267 26.29 -20.50 11.00
N PHE A 268 25.62 -20.14 9.91
CA PHE A 268 24.55 -19.15 9.86
C PHE A 268 23.45 -19.58 8.89
N ALA A 269 22.19 -19.44 9.34
CA ALA A 269 21.01 -19.56 8.48
C ALA A 269 19.92 -18.60 8.95
N GLU A 270 19.11 -18.11 8.00
CA GLU A 270 17.97 -17.23 8.26
C GLU A 270 16.74 -17.76 7.54
N VAL A 271 15.60 -17.76 8.23
CA VAL A 271 14.27 -18.01 7.65
C VAL A 271 13.33 -16.86 8.01
N PHE A 272 12.60 -16.37 7.02
CA PHE A 272 11.67 -15.24 7.15
C PHE A 272 10.23 -15.76 7.12
N TYR A 273 9.45 -15.47 8.17
CA TYR A 273 8.09 -15.92 8.37
C TYR A 273 7.07 -14.79 8.34
N TYR A 274 5.90 -15.07 7.74
CA TYR A 274 4.65 -14.35 7.97
C TYR A 274 3.63 -15.25 8.64
N VAL A 275 2.90 -14.69 9.62
CA VAL A 275 1.68 -15.27 10.21
C VAL A 275 0.53 -14.34 9.88
N ARG A 276 -0.55 -14.86 9.31
CA ARG A 276 -1.73 -14.06 8.92
C ARG A 276 -3.03 -14.69 9.40
N HIS A 277 -3.99 -13.84 9.74
CA HIS A 277 -5.37 -14.23 10.06
C HIS A 277 -6.31 -13.03 9.90
N PRO A 278 -7.64 -13.21 9.65
CA PRO A 278 -8.61 -12.10 9.61
C PRO A 278 -8.71 -11.27 10.88
N LYS A 279 -8.19 -11.74 12.01
CA LYS A 279 -8.22 -11.07 13.32
C LYS A 279 -6.81 -10.96 13.88
N ALA A 280 -6.37 -9.74 14.20
CA ALA A 280 -5.06 -9.46 14.79
C ALA A 280 -4.83 -10.15 16.14
N GLU A 281 -5.89 -10.33 16.93
CA GLU A 281 -5.84 -11.06 18.20
C GLU A 281 -5.34 -12.50 18.02
N VAL A 282 -5.82 -13.18 16.95
CA VAL A 282 -5.38 -14.55 16.64
C VAL A 282 -3.90 -14.56 16.23
N VAL A 283 -3.48 -13.64 15.38
CA VAL A 283 -2.06 -13.51 14.98
C VAL A 283 -1.18 -13.30 16.20
N SER A 284 -1.63 -12.44 17.15
CA SER A 284 -0.92 -12.18 18.40
C SER A 284 -0.75 -13.42 19.29
N THR A 285 -1.72 -14.36 19.28
CA THR A 285 -1.61 -15.61 20.03
C THR A 285 -0.76 -16.66 19.31
N LEU A 286 -0.69 -16.63 17.98
CA LEU A 286 0.06 -17.59 17.19
C LEU A 286 1.55 -17.26 17.13
N TYR A 287 1.92 -15.99 17.13
CA TYR A 287 3.33 -15.57 17.06
C TYR A 287 4.20 -16.19 18.17
N PRO A 288 3.83 -16.15 19.46
CA PRO A 288 4.62 -16.83 20.52
C PRO A 288 4.75 -18.35 20.31
N ARG A 289 3.74 -18.99 19.70
CA ARG A 289 3.80 -20.44 19.38
C ARG A 289 4.79 -20.72 18.27
N LEU A 290 4.86 -19.86 17.26
CA LEU A 290 5.86 -19.95 16.19
C LEU A 290 7.29 -19.74 16.73
N VAL A 291 7.48 -18.79 17.66
CA VAL A 291 8.77 -18.59 18.35
C VAL A 291 9.20 -19.85 19.08
N LYS A 292 8.28 -20.60 19.72
CA LYS A 292 8.60 -21.89 20.37
C LYS A 292 9.09 -22.95 19.36
N CYS A 293 8.55 -22.95 18.13
CA CYS A 293 9.06 -23.83 17.06
C CYS A 293 10.53 -23.51 16.76
N ALA A 294 10.88 -22.22 16.66
CA ALA A 294 12.26 -21.79 16.43
C ALA A 294 13.19 -22.13 17.63
N GLN A 295 12.70 -21.96 18.86
CA GLN A 295 13.43 -22.35 20.08
C GLN A 295 13.70 -23.85 20.12
N ALA A 296 12.74 -24.69 19.74
CA ALA A 296 12.90 -26.14 19.66
C ALA A 296 13.94 -26.53 18.59
N GLY A 297 13.94 -25.87 17.41
CA GLY A 297 14.94 -26.07 16.37
C GLY A 297 16.35 -25.74 16.86
N ALA A 298 16.51 -24.60 17.54
CA ALA A 298 17.78 -24.18 18.12
C ALA A 298 18.29 -25.16 19.22
N LEU A 299 17.38 -25.57 20.10
CA LEU A 299 17.70 -26.53 21.19
C LEU A 299 18.18 -27.87 20.64
N ALA A 300 17.46 -28.41 19.67
CA ALA A 300 17.78 -29.73 19.10
C ALA A 300 19.09 -29.77 18.30
N THR A 301 19.53 -28.62 17.78
CA THR A 301 20.75 -28.49 16.97
C THR A 301 21.91 -27.83 17.72
N GLU A 302 21.73 -27.52 19.01
CA GLU A 302 22.70 -26.81 19.84
C GLU A 302 23.19 -25.51 19.21
N THR A 303 22.27 -24.79 18.50
CA THR A 303 22.53 -23.48 17.88
C THR A 303 21.93 -22.35 18.72
N ARG A 304 22.39 -21.10 18.49
CA ARG A 304 21.81 -19.93 19.12
C ARG A 304 20.77 -19.28 18.22
N LEU A 305 19.54 -19.10 18.73
CA LEU A 305 18.47 -18.38 18.07
C LEU A 305 18.56 -16.88 18.32
N GLU A 306 18.38 -16.09 17.25
CA GLU A 306 18.08 -14.66 17.25
C GLU A 306 16.75 -14.44 16.53
N ALA A 307 15.71 -13.99 17.24
CA ALA A 307 14.43 -13.64 16.66
C ALA A 307 14.40 -12.14 16.37
N VAL A 308 14.33 -11.76 15.09
CA VAL A 308 14.24 -10.37 14.64
C VAL A 308 12.78 -10.08 14.25
N TYR A 309 12.05 -9.50 15.19
CA TYR A 309 10.66 -9.10 14.97
C TYR A 309 10.60 -7.83 14.10
N LEU A 310 9.91 -7.88 12.95
CA LEU A 310 9.81 -6.77 12.02
C LEU A 310 8.56 -5.92 12.23
N GLY A 311 7.63 -6.39 13.07
CA GLY A 311 6.34 -5.75 13.30
C GLY A 311 5.20 -6.49 12.63
N GLY A 312 4.04 -5.85 12.63
CA GLY A 312 2.84 -6.39 12.01
C GLY A 312 1.86 -5.31 11.63
N THR A 313 0.78 -5.72 10.99
CA THR A 313 -0.33 -4.85 10.56
C THR A 313 -1.65 -5.43 11.05
N LEU A 314 -2.57 -4.57 11.45
CA LEU A 314 -3.93 -4.98 11.78
C LEU A 314 -4.72 -5.34 10.51
N GLU A 315 -5.80 -6.08 10.66
CA GLU A 315 -6.82 -6.19 9.62
C GLU A 315 -7.44 -4.82 9.33
N LEU A 316 -7.87 -4.61 8.09
CA LEU A 316 -8.57 -3.37 7.74
C LEU A 316 -9.96 -3.36 8.37
N LEU A 317 -10.26 -2.30 9.13
CA LEU A 317 -11.58 -2.03 9.68
C LEU A 317 -12.42 -1.31 8.61
N PRO A 318 -13.41 -1.96 7.99
CA PRO A 318 -14.15 -1.38 6.87
C PRO A 318 -14.99 -0.17 7.29
N ASN A 319 -15.31 0.71 6.30
CA ASN A 319 -16.28 1.79 6.44
C ASN A 319 -17.20 1.81 5.22
N ASP A 320 -18.41 1.26 5.35
CA ASP A 320 -19.37 1.12 4.25
C ASP A 320 -19.83 2.49 3.71
N THR A 321 -20.00 3.46 4.59
CA THR A 321 -20.39 4.84 4.21
C THR A 321 -19.40 5.46 3.22
N LEU A 322 -18.11 5.38 3.50
CA LEU A 322 -17.05 5.89 2.60
C LEU A 322 -16.90 5.01 1.36
N ALA A 323 -16.99 3.69 1.52
CA ALA A 323 -16.86 2.74 0.41
C ALA A 323 -17.96 2.96 -0.64
N ARG A 324 -19.21 3.20 -0.23
CA ARG A 324 -20.33 3.53 -1.14
C ARG A 324 -20.11 4.86 -1.88
N ALA A 325 -19.58 5.87 -1.19
CA ALA A 325 -19.24 7.15 -1.83
C ALA A 325 -18.16 6.95 -2.92
N ALA A 326 -17.13 6.17 -2.61
CA ALA A 326 -16.08 5.81 -3.57
C ALA A 326 -16.63 4.99 -4.74
N GLN A 327 -17.49 4.00 -4.47
CA GLN A 327 -18.14 3.15 -5.48
C GLN A 327 -18.99 3.97 -6.45
N ALA A 328 -19.80 4.90 -5.95
CA ALA A 328 -20.63 5.77 -6.77
C ALA A 328 -19.78 6.63 -7.72
N ASN A 329 -18.67 7.21 -7.22
CA ASN A 329 -17.74 7.99 -8.02
C ASN A 329 -16.99 7.13 -9.04
N LEU A 330 -16.47 5.96 -8.62
CA LEU A 330 -15.77 5.04 -9.51
C LEU A 330 -16.68 4.57 -10.65
N THR A 331 -17.93 4.19 -10.35
CA THR A 331 -18.90 3.75 -11.34
C THR A 331 -19.22 4.86 -12.33
N ARG A 332 -19.42 6.10 -11.85
CA ARG A 332 -19.72 7.25 -12.71
C ARG A 332 -18.55 7.66 -13.60
N LEU A 333 -17.31 7.53 -13.11
CA LEU A 333 -16.11 8.01 -13.78
C LEU A 333 -15.41 6.94 -14.63
N ASN A 334 -15.80 5.67 -14.50
CA ASN A 334 -15.15 4.57 -15.21
C ASN A 334 -15.43 4.65 -16.73
N ASP A 335 -14.46 5.19 -17.44
CA ASP A 335 -14.42 5.30 -18.91
C ASP A 335 -13.36 4.39 -19.54
N LEU A 336 -12.82 3.41 -18.78
CA LEU A 336 -11.75 2.53 -19.23
C LEU A 336 -12.18 1.73 -20.47
N ARG A 337 -11.36 1.84 -21.51
CA ARG A 337 -11.47 1.10 -22.78
C ARG A 337 -10.07 0.86 -23.31
N TYR A 338 -9.83 -0.31 -23.84
CA TYR A 338 -8.58 -0.62 -24.53
C TYR A 338 -8.70 -0.24 -26.01
N ASP A 339 -7.69 0.46 -26.51
CA ASP A 339 -7.49 0.65 -27.95
C ASP A 339 -6.89 -0.61 -28.61
N ASP A 340 -6.64 -0.56 -29.92
CA ASP A 340 -6.17 -1.73 -30.65
C ASP A 340 -4.76 -2.19 -30.25
N GLU A 341 -3.88 -1.27 -29.85
CA GLU A 341 -2.53 -1.62 -29.38
C GLU A 341 -2.59 -2.29 -28.01
N GLU A 342 -3.37 -1.73 -27.10
CA GLU A 342 -3.62 -2.30 -25.78
C GLU A 342 -4.31 -3.67 -25.86
N ARG A 343 -5.25 -3.86 -26.79
CA ARG A 343 -5.89 -5.16 -27.02
C ARG A 343 -4.89 -6.21 -27.52
N ARG A 344 -3.98 -5.84 -28.44
CA ARG A 344 -2.90 -6.74 -28.89
C ARG A 344 -1.95 -7.10 -27.74
N PHE A 345 -1.52 -6.11 -26.97
CA PHE A 345 -0.70 -6.33 -25.77
C PHE A 345 -1.41 -7.27 -24.79
N ALA A 346 -2.67 -6.97 -24.45
CA ALA A 346 -3.46 -7.72 -23.49
C ALA A 346 -3.71 -9.17 -23.93
N ALA A 347 -4.07 -9.39 -25.19
CA ALA A 347 -4.28 -10.73 -25.74
C ALA A 347 -3.02 -11.60 -25.61
N ARG A 348 -1.85 -11.04 -25.99
CA ARG A 348 -0.59 -11.75 -25.90
C ARG A 348 -0.17 -12.01 -24.45
N LEU A 349 -0.41 -11.06 -23.54
CA LEU A 349 -0.09 -11.25 -22.11
C LEU A 349 -1.00 -12.32 -21.51
N GLN A 350 -2.30 -12.36 -21.87
CA GLN A 350 -3.24 -13.39 -21.41
C GLN A 350 -2.85 -14.81 -21.83
N GLU A 351 -2.07 -14.99 -22.89
CA GLU A 351 -1.53 -16.30 -23.25
C GLU A 351 -0.67 -16.90 -22.12
N THR A 352 -0.08 -16.06 -21.27
CA THR A 352 0.77 -16.45 -20.13
C THR A 352 0.00 -16.60 -18.81
N LEU A 353 -1.31 -16.35 -18.82
CA LEU A 353 -2.15 -16.41 -17.62
C LEU A 353 -2.98 -17.70 -17.58
N PRO A 354 -3.25 -18.24 -16.38
CA PRO A 354 -4.12 -19.40 -16.23
C PRO A 354 -5.59 -19.11 -16.55
N GLU A 355 -6.02 -17.87 -16.27
CA GLU A 355 -7.37 -17.39 -16.53
C GLU A 355 -7.33 -16.24 -17.54
N LYS A 356 -8.30 -16.20 -18.45
CA LYS A 356 -8.39 -15.20 -19.51
C LYS A 356 -9.75 -14.49 -19.49
N PRO A 357 -10.05 -13.69 -18.44
CA PRO A 357 -11.31 -12.97 -18.39
C PRO A 357 -11.45 -12.02 -19.59
N PRO A 358 -12.69 -11.72 -20.03
CA PRO A 358 -12.93 -10.78 -21.12
C PRO A 358 -12.27 -9.42 -20.86
N LEU A 359 -11.63 -8.84 -21.87
CA LEU A 359 -10.96 -7.53 -21.76
C LEU A 359 -11.93 -6.40 -21.43
N GLU A 360 -13.19 -6.54 -21.83
CA GLU A 360 -14.29 -5.60 -21.58
C GLU A 360 -14.63 -5.46 -20.09
N ASN A 361 -14.17 -6.38 -19.24
CA ASN A 361 -14.38 -6.32 -17.79
C ASN A 361 -13.77 -5.06 -17.15
N VAL A 362 -12.77 -4.42 -17.77
CA VAL A 362 -12.25 -3.11 -17.31
C VAL A 362 -13.30 -2.00 -17.33
N GLY A 363 -14.37 -2.15 -18.12
CA GLY A 363 -15.52 -1.23 -18.14
C GLY A 363 -16.51 -1.44 -16.99
N ARG A 364 -16.32 -2.43 -16.13
CA ARG A 364 -17.22 -2.78 -15.02
C ARG A 364 -16.61 -2.43 -13.68
N VAL A 365 -17.46 -2.10 -12.71
CA VAL A 365 -17.08 -1.94 -11.29
C VAL A 365 -17.79 -3.03 -10.48
N ALA A 366 -17.04 -3.89 -9.82
CA ALA A 366 -17.59 -4.95 -8.98
C ALA A 366 -17.70 -4.50 -7.52
N ASP A 367 -18.78 -4.88 -6.87
CA ASP A 367 -18.98 -4.71 -5.43
C ASP A 367 -18.30 -5.86 -4.67
N VAL A 368 -17.42 -5.51 -3.74
CA VAL A 368 -16.71 -6.47 -2.87
C VAL A 368 -17.11 -6.33 -1.40
N SER A 369 -18.23 -5.67 -1.13
CA SER A 369 -18.74 -5.45 0.24
C SER A 369 -18.87 -6.76 1.02
N GLY A 370 -18.50 -6.71 2.30
CA GLY A 370 -18.56 -7.84 3.24
C GLY A 370 -17.52 -8.93 2.99
N ARG A 371 -16.61 -8.78 2.03
CA ARG A 371 -15.55 -9.76 1.75
C ARG A 371 -14.33 -9.56 2.66
N VAL A 372 -13.59 -10.64 2.85
CA VAL A 372 -12.25 -10.59 3.45
C VAL A 372 -11.24 -10.90 2.35
N GLY A 373 -10.46 -9.90 1.96
CA GLY A 373 -9.33 -10.07 1.04
C GLY A 373 -8.23 -10.90 1.71
N MET A 374 -7.61 -11.82 0.94
CA MET A 374 -6.59 -12.73 1.48
C MET A 374 -5.18 -12.11 1.53
N GLY A 375 -5.02 -10.85 1.07
CA GLY A 375 -3.83 -10.04 1.28
C GLY A 375 -3.80 -9.40 2.67
N SER A 376 -2.73 -8.66 2.94
CA SER A 376 -2.59 -7.78 4.11
C SER A 376 -2.07 -6.44 3.63
N THR A 377 -2.49 -5.37 4.28
CA THR A 377 -1.94 -4.02 4.06
C THR A 377 -1.83 -3.28 5.38
N ASP A 378 -0.84 -2.42 5.53
CA ASP A 378 -0.68 -1.57 6.70
C ASP A 378 -1.65 -0.37 6.72
N VAL A 379 -2.50 -0.21 5.69
CA VAL A 379 -3.70 0.63 5.73
C VAL A 379 -4.65 0.15 6.83
N GLY A 380 -4.59 -1.14 7.20
CA GLY A 380 -5.28 -1.69 8.36
C GLY A 380 -5.09 -0.80 9.59
N ASP A 381 -3.85 -0.51 9.97
CA ASP A 381 -3.54 0.32 11.16
C ASP A 381 -4.19 1.71 11.09
N VAL A 382 -4.17 2.35 9.93
CA VAL A 382 -4.83 3.65 9.71
C VAL A 382 -6.34 3.55 9.95
N SER A 383 -6.97 2.48 9.46
CA SER A 383 -8.43 2.27 9.57
C SER A 383 -8.92 2.07 11.01
N TRP A 384 -8.04 1.71 11.94
CA TRP A 384 -8.39 1.58 13.36
C TRP A 384 -8.40 2.91 14.13
N VAL A 385 -7.83 3.98 13.55
CA VAL A 385 -7.78 5.30 14.21
C VAL A 385 -8.62 6.35 13.50
N VAL A 386 -8.92 6.17 12.21
CA VAL A 386 -9.69 7.12 11.42
C VAL A 386 -10.57 6.38 10.40
N PRO A 387 -11.80 6.87 10.11
CA PRO A 387 -12.63 6.30 9.04
C PRO A 387 -11.86 6.23 7.74
N THR A 388 -11.68 5.02 7.19
CA THR A 388 -10.84 4.77 6.01
C THR A 388 -11.59 3.92 5.00
N ALA A 389 -11.51 4.26 3.72
CA ALA A 389 -11.99 3.42 2.64
C ALA A 389 -11.10 3.52 1.40
N GLY A 390 -11.12 2.45 0.60
CA GLY A 390 -10.40 2.35 -0.65
C GLY A 390 -11.21 1.67 -1.75
N PHE A 391 -10.59 1.65 -2.93
CA PHE A 391 -11.11 0.99 -4.12
C PHE A 391 -9.93 0.53 -4.99
N THR A 392 -10.21 -0.29 -6.01
CA THR A 392 -9.19 -0.66 -6.99
C THR A 392 -9.57 -0.17 -8.38
N THR A 393 -8.57 0.07 -9.22
CA THR A 393 -8.77 0.31 -10.65
C THR A 393 -7.97 -0.66 -11.50
N ALA A 394 -8.49 -0.99 -12.69
CA ALA A 394 -7.83 -1.88 -13.62
C ALA A 394 -6.62 -1.19 -14.27
N CYS A 395 -5.45 -1.38 -13.65
CA CYS A 395 -4.14 -0.97 -14.13
C CYS A 395 -3.41 -2.12 -14.84
N TRP A 396 -3.94 -3.33 -14.76
CA TRP A 396 -3.40 -4.54 -15.37
C TRP A 396 -4.45 -5.22 -16.24
N VAL A 397 -3.97 -6.02 -17.18
CA VAL A 397 -4.83 -6.85 -18.02
C VAL A 397 -5.67 -7.79 -17.14
N PRO A 398 -6.99 -7.95 -17.40
CA PRO A 398 -7.85 -8.86 -16.67
C PRO A 398 -7.25 -10.27 -16.51
N GLY A 399 -7.25 -10.80 -15.28
CA GLY A 399 -6.64 -12.07 -14.93
C GLY A 399 -5.20 -11.99 -14.44
N THR A 400 -4.54 -10.83 -14.55
CA THR A 400 -3.17 -10.64 -14.06
C THR A 400 -3.12 -10.70 -12.53
N PRO A 401 -2.34 -11.61 -11.92
CA PRO A 401 -2.14 -11.62 -10.49
C PRO A 401 -1.20 -10.50 -10.03
N ALA A 402 -1.41 -9.96 -8.84
CA ALA A 402 -0.43 -9.12 -8.17
C ALA A 402 0.88 -9.89 -7.91
N HIS A 403 1.99 -9.18 -7.66
CA HIS A 403 3.32 -9.74 -7.38
C HIS A 403 3.84 -10.64 -8.52
N SER A 404 3.52 -10.27 -9.76
CA SER A 404 3.94 -10.98 -10.96
C SER A 404 4.68 -10.07 -11.94
N TRP A 405 5.49 -10.66 -12.82
CA TRP A 405 6.13 -9.91 -13.90
C TRP A 405 5.09 -9.30 -14.85
N GLN A 406 3.93 -9.95 -15.01
CA GLN A 406 2.83 -9.45 -15.83
C GLN A 406 2.27 -8.14 -15.27
N ALA A 407 2.14 -8.03 -13.95
CA ALA A 407 1.71 -6.78 -13.29
C ALA A 407 2.73 -5.66 -13.50
N VAL A 408 4.04 -5.97 -13.37
CA VAL A 408 5.12 -5.00 -13.68
C VAL A 408 5.05 -4.54 -15.12
N ALA A 409 4.89 -5.47 -16.07
CA ALA A 409 4.79 -5.15 -17.49
C ALA A 409 3.62 -4.22 -17.79
N CYS A 410 2.41 -4.56 -17.29
CA CYS A 410 1.20 -3.74 -17.48
C CYS A 410 1.36 -2.34 -16.89
N GLY A 411 1.91 -2.25 -15.66
CA GLY A 411 2.11 -0.97 -14.96
C GLY A 411 3.01 0.01 -15.71
N GLY A 412 3.89 -0.48 -16.58
CA GLY A 412 4.76 0.32 -17.44
C GLY A 412 4.12 0.80 -18.76
N THR A 413 2.85 0.49 -19.03
CA THR A 413 2.14 0.78 -20.30
C THR A 413 1.00 1.78 -20.13
N SER A 414 0.37 2.17 -21.24
CA SER A 414 -0.84 2.99 -21.26
C SER A 414 -2.02 2.35 -20.49
N ILE A 415 -2.07 1.02 -20.37
CA ILE A 415 -3.05 0.31 -19.54
C ILE A 415 -2.93 0.75 -18.08
N GLY A 416 -1.70 0.74 -17.54
CA GLY A 416 -1.43 1.24 -16.19
C GLY A 416 -1.79 2.72 -16.03
N ARG A 417 -1.40 3.55 -17.02
CA ARG A 417 -1.73 4.98 -17.04
C ARG A 417 -3.23 5.23 -16.96
N LYS A 418 -4.03 4.57 -17.79
CA LYS A 418 -5.51 4.74 -17.80
C LYS A 418 -6.13 4.41 -16.45
N GLY A 419 -5.69 3.31 -15.81
CA GLY A 419 -6.14 2.94 -14.47
C GLY A 419 -5.73 3.96 -13.41
N MET A 420 -4.50 4.49 -13.48
CA MET A 420 -3.98 5.56 -12.62
C MET A 420 -4.82 6.85 -12.75
N ASP A 421 -5.13 7.26 -13.96
CA ASP A 421 -5.93 8.47 -14.22
C ASP A 421 -7.37 8.33 -13.68
N LEU A 422 -7.98 7.15 -13.82
CA LEU A 422 -9.29 6.85 -13.24
C LEU A 422 -9.22 6.91 -11.72
N ALA A 423 -8.18 6.36 -11.12
CA ALA A 423 -8.00 6.37 -9.67
C ALA A 423 -7.85 7.81 -9.12
N ALA A 424 -7.04 8.65 -9.75
CA ALA A 424 -6.87 10.04 -9.35
C ALA A 424 -8.20 10.81 -9.39
N ARG A 425 -9.00 10.64 -10.46
CA ARG A 425 -10.33 11.26 -10.60
C ARG A 425 -11.29 10.76 -9.53
N THR A 426 -11.28 9.46 -9.23
CA THR A 426 -12.17 8.85 -8.24
C THR A 426 -11.81 9.31 -6.82
N LEU A 427 -10.52 9.33 -6.46
CA LEU A 427 -10.05 9.86 -5.16
C LEU A 427 -10.46 11.32 -4.97
N ALA A 428 -10.17 12.16 -5.95
CA ALA A 428 -10.50 13.58 -5.87
C ALA A 428 -12.02 13.83 -5.78
N ALA A 429 -12.80 13.10 -6.57
CA ALA A 429 -14.26 13.21 -6.54
C ALA A 429 -14.86 12.73 -5.22
N THR A 430 -14.30 11.69 -4.61
CA THR A 430 -14.75 11.18 -3.31
C THR A 430 -14.35 12.12 -2.18
N ALA A 431 -13.12 12.64 -2.20
CA ALA A 431 -12.69 13.67 -1.25
C ALA A 431 -13.53 14.95 -1.39
N TRP A 432 -13.87 15.38 -2.61
CA TRP A 432 -14.78 16.50 -2.87
C TRP A 432 -16.11 16.30 -2.13
N ASP A 433 -16.72 15.11 -2.24
CA ASP A 433 -17.99 14.82 -1.55
C ASP A 433 -17.84 14.97 -0.03
N LEU A 434 -16.73 14.49 0.54
CA LEU A 434 -16.45 14.63 1.97
C LEU A 434 -16.24 16.07 2.42
N PHE A 435 -15.68 16.94 1.57
CA PHE A 435 -15.58 18.37 1.87
C PHE A 435 -16.93 19.09 1.79
N GLN A 436 -17.82 18.66 0.88
CA GLN A 436 -19.08 19.34 0.60
C GLN A 436 -20.26 18.82 1.41
N ASP A 437 -20.20 17.57 1.90
CA ASP A 437 -21.28 16.94 2.66
C ASP A 437 -20.86 16.58 4.10
N PRO A 438 -21.08 17.51 5.06
CA PRO A 438 -20.79 17.23 6.47
C PRO A 438 -21.60 16.06 7.06
N LYS A 439 -22.77 15.73 6.48
CA LYS A 439 -23.60 14.59 6.95
C LYS A 439 -22.95 13.27 6.55
N LEU A 440 -22.44 13.18 5.32
CA LEU A 440 -21.69 12.01 4.86
C LEU A 440 -20.51 11.73 5.79
N LEU A 441 -19.71 12.75 6.10
CA LEU A 441 -18.57 12.64 6.99
C LEU A 441 -18.96 12.28 8.43
N ALA A 442 -20.03 12.87 8.95
CA ALA A 442 -20.55 12.54 10.28
C ALA A 442 -21.04 11.09 10.37
N THR A 443 -21.71 10.60 9.31
CA THR A 443 -22.18 9.20 9.21
C THR A 443 -20.99 8.23 9.18
N ALA A 444 -19.95 8.51 8.39
CA ALA A 444 -18.73 7.70 8.34
C ALA A 444 -18.03 7.61 9.70
N LYS A 445 -17.94 8.73 10.42
CA LYS A 445 -17.37 8.77 11.79
C LYS A 445 -18.22 7.99 12.80
N ALA A 446 -19.54 8.07 12.70
CA ALA A 446 -20.45 7.32 13.57
C ALA A 446 -20.34 5.81 13.31
N GLU A 447 -20.26 5.41 12.06
CA GLU A 447 -20.02 4.02 11.67
C GLU A 447 -18.68 3.51 12.20
N HIS A 448 -17.60 4.27 12.02
CA HIS A 448 -16.26 3.91 12.50
C HIS A 448 -16.29 3.65 14.03
N ARG A 449 -16.85 4.58 14.82
CA ARG A 449 -16.99 4.39 16.28
C ARG A 449 -17.78 3.13 16.63
N ARG A 450 -18.86 2.84 15.90
CA ARG A 450 -19.67 1.63 16.11
C ARG A 450 -18.87 0.36 15.80
N ARG A 451 -18.09 0.33 14.70
CA ARG A 451 -17.30 -0.84 14.31
C ARG A 451 -16.09 -1.07 15.23
N LEU A 452 -15.55 -0.02 15.84
CA LEU A 452 -14.53 -0.15 16.87
C LEU A 452 -15.07 -0.85 18.14
N GLU A 453 -16.36 -0.75 18.45
CA GLU A 453 -16.98 -1.38 19.64
C GLU A 453 -16.23 -1.02 20.94
N GLY A 454 -15.67 0.18 21.03
CA GLY A 454 -14.85 0.61 22.17
C GLY A 454 -13.45 -0.02 22.25
N ARG A 455 -13.05 -0.85 21.28
CA ARG A 455 -11.70 -1.43 21.23
C ARG A 455 -10.67 -0.33 20.93
N PRO A 456 -9.66 -0.17 21.77
CA PRO A 456 -8.58 0.78 21.48
C PRO A 456 -7.65 0.23 20.39
N TYR A 457 -7.08 1.13 19.58
CA TYR A 457 -6.00 0.76 18.68
C TYR A 457 -4.79 0.23 19.48
N LYS A 458 -4.30 -0.94 19.08
CA LYS A 458 -3.10 -1.58 19.64
C LYS A 458 -2.23 -2.05 18.48
N PRO A 459 -1.16 -1.32 18.14
CA PRO A 459 -0.30 -1.72 17.03
C PRO A 459 0.36 -3.07 17.31
N LEU A 460 0.55 -3.86 16.27
CA LEU A 460 1.37 -5.07 16.32
C LEU A 460 2.85 -4.70 16.22
N LEU A 461 3.29 -3.79 17.09
CA LEU A 461 4.67 -3.34 17.24
C LEU A 461 5.10 -3.53 18.69
N GLU A 462 6.37 -3.87 18.91
CA GLU A 462 6.94 -3.89 20.26
C GLU A 462 7.05 -2.47 20.83
N LYS A 463 7.03 -2.37 22.15
CA LYS A 463 7.18 -1.07 22.82
C LYS A 463 8.55 -0.47 22.49
N GLY A 464 8.55 0.73 21.91
CA GLY A 464 9.79 1.42 21.52
C GLY A 464 10.46 0.87 20.26
N GLN A 465 9.84 -0.08 19.56
CA GLN A 465 10.39 -0.62 18.31
C GLN A 465 10.62 0.51 17.30
N ALA A 466 11.83 0.60 16.77
CA ALA A 466 12.15 1.48 15.64
C ALA A 466 11.69 0.87 14.31
N PRO A 467 11.42 1.68 13.29
CA PRO A 467 11.18 1.17 11.93
C PRO A 467 12.37 0.30 11.48
N PRO A 468 12.13 -0.90 10.90
CA PRO A 468 13.19 -1.80 10.48
C PRO A 468 13.78 -1.37 9.12
N LEU A 469 14.50 -0.25 9.09
CA LEU A 469 14.98 0.40 7.85
C LEU A 469 15.89 -0.49 6.99
N ASP A 470 16.50 -1.51 7.60
CA ASP A 470 17.41 -2.47 6.97
C ASP A 470 16.79 -3.85 6.69
N TYR A 471 15.46 -3.99 6.77
CA TYR A 471 14.81 -5.31 6.63
C TYR A 471 15.01 -5.96 5.26
N ARG A 472 15.33 -5.18 4.24
CA ARG A 472 15.66 -5.64 2.88
C ARG A 472 17.16 -5.89 2.68
N ASP A 473 18.00 -5.48 3.61
CA ASP A 473 19.44 -5.72 3.50
C ASP A 473 19.73 -7.22 3.62
N PRO A 474 20.76 -7.71 2.94
CA PRO A 474 21.24 -9.08 3.15
C PRO A 474 21.52 -9.33 4.63
N PRO A 475 21.26 -10.54 5.13
CA PRO A 475 21.51 -10.85 6.54
C PRO A 475 22.97 -10.64 6.90
N LYS A 476 23.23 -9.83 7.92
CA LYS A 476 24.60 -9.59 8.44
C LYS A 476 25.02 -10.81 9.26
N ARG A 477 26.06 -11.52 8.84
CA ARG A 477 26.76 -12.50 9.67
C ARG A 477 27.49 -11.74 10.78
N ARG A 478 27.04 -11.86 12.02
CA ARG A 478 27.71 -11.28 13.20
C ARG A 478 28.35 -12.36 14.03
#